data_76066d9f5deaf5f85ecca922db4eb654
#
_entry.id   76066d9f5deaf5f85ecca922db4eb654
#
_cell.length_a   1.000
_cell.length_b   1.000
_cell.length_c   1.000
_cell.angle_alpha   90.00
_cell.angle_beta   90.00
_cell.angle_gamma   90.00
#
_symmetry.space_group_name_H-M   'P 1'
#
loop_
_entity.id
_entity.type
_entity.pdbx_description
1 polymer ?
#
loop_
_entity_poly.entity_id
_entity_poly.type
_entity_poly.pdbx_seq_one_letter_code
_entity_poly.pdbx_strand_id
1 'polypeptide(L)'
;SDVYKRQILFPELEQLVSSIHGTSIYALLSEYPGAKQISEAHLTRLANILVKTSRGHYRKDKATHIRDAARTSIGSVMPAKSLELKHTIKLIQELTSEINEIEDAIRKIMDELKPPILSIPGMGFHSAAMILAEVGDFSNFNSPDKVLAYAGCSPSTYQSGKLTNCYAHMEKRGSRYLRYALYTATKYVCYWNPVFTEYLTKKQAEGKHYNVALSHATKKLVRLIYALQKSGKAYLAVT
;
A
#
# COMPACT_ATOMS: atom_id res chain seq x y z
N SER A 1 -10.53 13.12 11.65
CA SER A 1 -10.54 12.34 10.42
C SER A 1 -11.89 12.48 9.70
N ASP A 2 -11.95 12.22 8.42
CA ASP A 2 -13.16 12.30 7.59
C ASP A 2 -14.24 11.28 7.97
N VAL A 3 -13.83 10.12 8.50
CA VAL A 3 -14.73 9.08 9.03
C VAL A 3 -15.62 9.64 10.14
N TYR A 4 -15.03 10.31 11.11
CA TYR A 4 -15.80 10.91 12.22
C TYR A 4 -16.78 11.99 11.74
N LYS A 5 -16.38 12.82 10.78
CA LYS A 5 -17.24 13.87 10.22
C LYS A 5 -18.46 13.29 9.50
N ARG A 6 -18.28 12.22 8.74
CA ARG A 6 -19.35 11.52 8.04
C ARG A 6 -20.32 10.85 8.99
N GLN A 7 -19.82 10.22 10.05
CA GLN A 7 -20.65 9.60 11.07
C GLN A 7 -21.58 10.61 11.78
N ILE A 8 -21.15 11.89 11.88
CA ILE A 8 -21.99 12.95 12.42
C ILE A 8 -23.03 13.43 11.40
N LEU A 9 -22.67 13.56 10.13
CA LEU A 9 -23.49 14.19 9.09
C LEU A 9 -24.44 13.21 8.40
N PHE A 10 -24.05 11.93 8.27
CA PHE A 10 -24.85 10.87 7.68
C PHE A 10 -24.31 9.49 8.10
N PRO A 11 -24.62 9.02 9.33
CA PRO A 11 -24.10 7.75 9.86
C PRO A 11 -24.52 6.52 9.06
N GLU A 12 -25.73 6.51 8.50
CA GLU A 12 -26.29 5.36 7.79
C GLU A 12 -25.61 5.11 6.43
N LEU A 13 -24.92 6.11 5.87
CA LEU A 13 -24.29 6.00 4.56
C LEU A 13 -23.28 4.83 4.48
N GLU A 14 -22.56 4.55 5.57
CA GLU A 14 -21.57 3.49 5.62
C GLU A 14 -22.17 2.11 5.37
N GLN A 15 -23.40 1.87 5.83
CA GLN A 15 -24.12 0.59 5.65
C GLN A 15 -24.70 0.46 4.24
N LEU A 16 -24.89 1.57 3.53
CA LEU A 16 -25.51 1.61 2.21
C LEU A 16 -24.51 1.39 1.07
N VAL A 17 -23.22 1.51 1.29
CA VAL A 17 -22.20 1.49 0.24
C VAL A 17 -21.11 0.48 0.52
N SER A 18 -20.55 -0.11 -0.52
CA SER A 18 -19.47 -1.11 -0.40
C SER A 18 -18.16 -0.51 0.12
N SER A 19 -17.91 0.76 -0.20
CA SER A 19 -16.78 1.53 0.29
C SER A 19 -17.14 2.99 0.40
N ILE A 20 -16.96 3.53 1.58
CA ILE A 20 -17.19 4.94 1.86
C ILE A 20 -16.06 5.84 1.28
N HIS A 21 -14.91 5.24 0.96
CA HIS A 21 -13.77 5.89 0.33
C HIS A 21 -13.78 5.82 -1.21
N GLY A 22 -14.88 5.31 -1.78
CA GLY A 22 -15.02 5.22 -3.23
C GLY A 22 -15.18 6.59 -3.89
N THR A 23 -14.64 6.73 -5.11
CA THR A 23 -14.71 7.97 -5.91
C THR A 23 -16.15 8.50 -6.04
N SER A 24 -17.13 7.61 -6.17
CA SER A 24 -18.55 7.97 -6.30
C SER A 24 -19.12 8.60 -5.03
N ILE A 25 -18.68 8.10 -3.87
CA ILE A 25 -19.13 8.63 -2.58
C ILE A 25 -18.44 9.97 -2.28
N TYR A 26 -17.17 10.11 -2.63
CA TYR A 26 -16.51 11.41 -2.55
C TYR A 26 -17.16 12.44 -3.47
N ALA A 27 -17.52 12.07 -4.69
CA ALA A 27 -18.25 12.97 -5.60
C ALA A 27 -19.63 13.37 -5.05
N LEU A 28 -20.37 12.42 -4.47
CA LEU A 28 -21.65 12.69 -3.81
C LEU A 28 -21.49 13.64 -2.62
N LEU A 29 -20.55 13.35 -1.70
CA LEU A 29 -20.35 14.13 -0.48
C LEU A 29 -19.69 15.49 -0.74
N SER A 30 -18.95 15.66 -1.82
CA SER A 30 -18.43 16.97 -2.25
C SER A 30 -19.56 17.92 -2.62
N GLU A 31 -20.63 17.41 -3.23
CA GLU A 31 -21.79 18.20 -3.61
C GLU A 31 -22.81 18.28 -2.46
N TYR A 32 -23.12 17.15 -1.82
CA TYR A 32 -24.10 16.99 -0.74
C TYR A 32 -23.45 16.37 0.51
N PRO A 33 -22.83 17.17 1.40
CA PRO A 33 -21.99 16.65 2.49
C PRO A 33 -22.74 16.01 3.66
N GLY A 34 -24.07 16.11 3.71
CA GLY A 34 -24.85 15.55 4.80
C GLY A 34 -26.21 15.02 4.37
N ALA A 35 -26.85 14.27 5.27
CA ALA A 35 -28.14 13.63 5.02
C ALA A 35 -29.22 14.62 4.58
N LYS A 36 -29.31 15.79 5.24
CA LYS A 36 -30.32 16.82 4.87
C LYS A 36 -30.19 17.24 3.41
N GLN A 37 -29.00 17.60 2.95
CA GLN A 37 -28.78 18.03 1.56
C GLN A 37 -29.09 16.90 0.56
N ILE A 38 -28.76 15.65 0.90
CA ILE A 38 -29.07 14.49 0.05
C ILE A 38 -30.58 14.24 -0.02
N SER A 39 -31.30 14.36 1.10
CA SER A 39 -32.75 14.16 1.16
C SER A 39 -33.55 15.18 0.32
N GLU A 40 -33.04 16.41 0.25
CA GLU A 40 -33.63 17.52 -0.51
C GLU A 40 -33.21 17.53 -1.98
N ALA A 41 -32.12 16.80 -2.33
CA ALA A 41 -31.57 16.78 -3.67
C ALA A 41 -32.50 16.08 -4.69
N HIS A 42 -32.45 16.55 -5.93
CA HIS A 42 -33.20 15.93 -7.02
C HIS A 42 -32.65 14.53 -7.34
N LEU A 43 -33.50 13.51 -7.36
CA LEU A 43 -33.11 12.11 -7.54
C LEU A 43 -32.27 11.89 -8.81
N THR A 44 -32.66 12.52 -9.92
CA THR A 44 -31.94 12.41 -11.18
C THR A 44 -30.49 12.93 -11.05
N ARG A 45 -30.26 14.00 -10.30
CA ARG A 45 -28.91 14.56 -10.09
C ARG A 45 -28.07 13.64 -9.24
N LEU A 46 -28.63 13.10 -8.15
CA LEU A 46 -27.95 12.09 -7.31
C LEU A 46 -27.57 10.84 -8.13
N ALA A 47 -28.53 10.33 -8.94
CA ALA A 47 -28.31 9.17 -9.79
C ALA A 47 -27.21 9.44 -10.84
N ASN A 48 -27.22 10.61 -11.48
CA ASN A 48 -26.21 10.98 -12.47
C ASN A 48 -24.80 11.05 -11.87
N ILE A 49 -24.65 11.63 -10.68
CA ILE A 49 -23.35 11.67 -9.98
C ILE A 49 -22.86 10.24 -9.72
N LEU A 50 -23.70 9.39 -9.12
CA LEU A 50 -23.35 8.04 -8.76
C LEU A 50 -23.04 7.17 -10.00
N VAL A 51 -23.88 7.21 -11.03
CA VAL A 51 -23.69 6.43 -12.27
C VAL A 51 -22.39 6.83 -12.99
N LYS A 52 -22.19 8.15 -13.17
CA LYS A 52 -21.02 8.67 -13.89
C LYS A 52 -19.70 8.29 -13.18
N THR A 53 -19.67 8.40 -11.85
CA THR A 53 -18.43 8.23 -11.08
C THR A 53 -18.16 6.78 -10.66
N SER A 54 -19.19 5.91 -10.67
CA SER A 54 -19.05 4.49 -10.36
C SER A 54 -18.82 3.59 -11.57
N ARG A 55 -18.70 4.16 -12.77
CA ARG A 55 -18.62 3.39 -14.03
C ARG A 55 -19.80 2.39 -14.17
N GLY A 56 -21.00 2.78 -13.72
CA GLY A 56 -22.20 1.97 -13.79
C GLY A 56 -22.43 0.97 -12.65
N HIS A 57 -21.54 0.87 -11.67
CA HIS A 57 -21.75 0.02 -10.48
C HIS A 57 -22.92 0.49 -9.62
N TYR A 58 -23.10 1.81 -9.47
CA TYR A 58 -24.26 2.37 -8.80
C TYR A 58 -25.29 2.83 -9.85
N ARG A 59 -26.51 2.30 -9.73
CA ARG A 59 -27.64 2.62 -10.58
C ARG A 59 -28.62 3.55 -9.86
N LYS A 60 -29.71 3.93 -10.54
CA LYS A 60 -30.76 4.81 -9.99
C LYS A 60 -31.35 4.28 -8.68
N ASP A 61 -31.49 2.96 -8.55
CA ASP A 61 -32.02 2.32 -7.35
C ASP A 61 -31.13 2.65 -6.12
N LYS A 62 -29.82 2.64 -6.29
CA LYS A 62 -28.91 3.00 -5.21
C LYS A 62 -29.06 4.46 -4.79
N ALA A 63 -29.26 5.36 -5.75
CA ALA A 63 -29.52 6.77 -5.46
C ALA A 63 -30.83 6.95 -4.68
N THR A 64 -31.86 6.17 -5.03
CA THR A 64 -33.13 6.16 -4.30
C THR A 64 -32.92 5.69 -2.86
N HIS A 65 -32.28 4.55 -2.66
CA HIS A 65 -32.01 4.01 -1.32
C HIS A 65 -31.20 4.99 -0.45
N ILE A 66 -30.17 5.63 -1.01
CA ILE A 66 -29.36 6.61 -0.27
C ILE A 66 -30.22 7.84 0.11
N ARG A 67 -31.05 8.34 -0.81
CA ARG A 67 -31.94 9.48 -0.53
C ARG A 67 -33.00 9.14 0.51
N ASP A 68 -33.59 7.96 0.43
CA ASP A 68 -34.66 7.55 1.36
C ASP A 68 -34.06 7.33 2.78
N ALA A 69 -32.90 6.73 2.90
CA ALA A 69 -32.18 6.66 4.17
C ALA A 69 -31.81 8.05 4.70
N ALA A 70 -31.43 8.97 3.82
CA ALA A 70 -31.11 10.35 4.20
C ALA A 70 -32.32 11.10 4.78
N ARG A 71 -33.56 10.76 4.36
CA ARG A 71 -34.78 11.35 4.90
C ARG A 71 -35.11 10.94 6.33
N THR A 72 -34.66 9.76 6.73
CA THR A 72 -34.88 9.20 8.07
C THR A 72 -33.61 9.19 8.91
N SER A 73 -32.55 9.83 8.41
CA SER A 73 -31.24 9.85 9.07
C SER A 73 -31.27 10.61 10.39
N ILE A 74 -30.55 10.06 11.38
CA ILE A 74 -30.27 10.74 12.66
C ILE A 74 -29.09 11.70 12.56
N GLY A 75 -28.50 11.88 11.36
CA GLY A 75 -27.38 12.77 11.13
C GLY A 75 -27.65 14.21 11.49
N SER A 76 -26.70 14.87 12.09
CA SER A 76 -26.81 16.27 12.53
C SER A 76 -26.56 17.24 11.38
N VAL A 77 -27.32 18.34 11.35
CA VAL A 77 -27.08 19.44 10.42
C VAL A 77 -26.05 20.40 10.98
N MET A 78 -24.80 20.25 10.54
CA MET A 78 -23.68 21.05 11.02
C MET A 78 -22.92 21.71 9.84
N PRO A 79 -23.21 22.98 9.50
CA PRO A 79 -22.59 23.65 8.35
C PRO A 79 -21.06 23.67 8.40
N ALA A 80 -20.47 23.90 9.58
CA ALA A 80 -19.02 23.88 9.75
C ALA A 80 -18.42 22.49 9.42
N LYS A 81 -19.05 21.40 9.90
CA LYS A 81 -18.61 20.02 9.60
C LYS A 81 -18.81 19.68 8.14
N SER A 82 -19.87 20.15 7.51
CA SER A 82 -20.13 20.00 6.08
C SER A 82 -19.02 20.66 5.24
N LEU A 83 -18.62 21.88 5.60
CA LEU A 83 -17.51 22.59 4.95
C LEU A 83 -16.19 21.86 5.15
N GLU A 84 -15.90 21.44 6.39
CA GLU A 84 -14.69 20.72 6.74
C GLU A 84 -14.60 19.37 5.97
N LEU A 85 -15.71 18.65 5.80
CA LEU A 85 -15.77 17.42 5.01
C LEU A 85 -15.47 17.69 3.53
N LYS A 86 -16.08 18.70 2.94
CA LYS A 86 -15.81 19.07 1.54
C LYS A 86 -14.34 19.41 1.31
N HIS A 87 -13.73 20.19 2.19
CA HIS A 87 -12.31 20.54 2.08
C HIS A 87 -11.41 19.30 2.25
N THR A 88 -11.76 18.40 3.17
CA THR A 88 -11.01 17.15 3.35
C THR A 88 -11.07 16.28 2.09
N ILE A 89 -12.26 16.14 1.48
CA ILE A 89 -12.42 15.37 0.24
C ILE A 89 -11.63 16.01 -0.91
N LYS A 90 -11.69 17.33 -1.04
CA LYS A 90 -10.92 18.07 -2.06
C LYS A 90 -9.42 17.80 -1.90
N LEU A 91 -8.89 17.90 -0.68
CA LEU A 91 -7.49 17.61 -0.38
C LEU A 91 -7.11 16.16 -0.73
N ILE A 92 -7.98 15.18 -0.40
CA ILE A 92 -7.75 13.78 -0.78
C ILE A 92 -7.68 13.63 -2.30
N GLN A 93 -8.57 14.29 -3.05
CA GLN A 93 -8.59 14.22 -4.51
C GLN A 93 -7.34 14.88 -5.13
N GLU A 94 -6.92 16.02 -4.62
CA GLU A 94 -5.68 16.70 -5.04
C GLU A 94 -4.46 15.82 -4.80
N LEU A 95 -4.30 15.30 -3.57
CA LEU A 95 -3.19 14.40 -3.24
C LEU A 95 -3.21 13.11 -4.08
N THR A 96 -4.39 12.57 -4.39
CA THR A 96 -4.49 11.40 -5.27
C THR A 96 -4.02 11.72 -6.69
N SER A 97 -4.35 12.91 -7.21
CA SER A 97 -3.87 13.36 -8.52
C SER A 97 -2.35 13.49 -8.55
N GLU A 98 -1.77 14.11 -7.55
CA GLU A 98 -0.32 14.27 -7.39
C GLU A 98 0.41 12.92 -7.30
N ILE A 99 -0.16 11.98 -6.52
CA ILE A 99 0.39 10.62 -6.40
C ILE A 99 0.40 9.93 -7.77
N ASN A 100 -0.70 10.01 -8.53
CA ASN A 100 -0.79 9.39 -9.85
C ASN A 100 0.25 9.99 -10.82
N GLU A 101 0.47 11.31 -10.79
CA GLU A 101 1.47 11.97 -11.62
C GLU A 101 2.89 11.48 -11.29
N ILE A 102 3.21 11.38 -10.00
CA ILE A 102 4.49 10.86 -9.54
C ILE A 102 4.65 9.37 -9.94
N GLU A 103 3.59 8.56 -9.80
CA GLU A 103 3.62 7.15 -10.20
C GLU A 103 3.86 6.99 -11.71
N ASP A 104 3.24 7.83 -12.53
CA ASP A 104 3.45 7.83 -14.00
C ASP A 104 4.89 8.23 -14.35
N ALA A 105 5.46 9.21 -13.65
CA ALA A 105 6.86 9.60 -13.83
C ALA A 105 7.83 8.47 -13.44
N ILE A 106 7.60 7.82 -12.30
CA ILE A 106 8.39 6.66 -11.87
C ILE A 106 8.27 5.53 -12.90
N ARG A 107 7.07 5.26 -13.42
CA ARG A 107 6.84 4.22 -14.43
C ARG A 107 7.67 4.46 -15.69
N LYS A 108 7.71 5.69 -16.20
CA LYS A 108 8.55 6.03 -17.37
C LYS A 108 10.02 5.73 -17.12
N ILE A 109 10.56 6.13 -15.96
CA ILE A 109 11.95 5.85 -15.59
C ILE A 109 12.22 4.34 -15.51
N MET A 110 11.31 3.59 -14.87
CA MET A 110 11.48 2.14 -14.74
C MET A 110 11.36 1.40 -16.07
N ASP A 111 10.52 1.88 -17.00
CA ASP A 111 10.38 1.33 -18.36
C ASP A 111 11.62 1.60 -19.21
N GLU A 112 12.30 2.72 -19.02
CA GLU A 112 13.59 3.03 -19.64
C GLU A 112 14.72 2.18 -19.08
N LEU A 113 14.80 2.06 -17.74
CA LEU A 113 15.85 1.32 -17.06
C LEU A 113 15.75 -0.20 -17.24
N LYS A 114 14.53 -0.74 -17.40
CA LYS A 114 14.24 -2.19 -17.48
C LYS A 114 15.04 -3.02 -16.49
N PRO A 115 14.98 -2.70 -15.20
CA PRO A 115 15.90 -3.27 -14.22
C PRO A 115 15.64 -4.76 -14.00
N PRO A 116 16.70 -5.59 -13.89
CA PRO A 116 16.57 -7.03 -13.72
C PRO A 116 15.74 -7.47 -12.50
N ILE A 117 15.64 -6.66 -11.48
CA ILE A 117 14.84 -6.92 -10.28
C ILE A 117 13.36 -7.19 -10.59
N LEU A 118 12.80 -6.58 -11.63
CA LEU A 118 11.40 -6.78 -12.05
C LEU A 118 11.12 -8.18 -12.61
N SER A 119 12.15 -8.92 -13.01
CA SER A 119 12.00 -10.29 -13.49
C SER A 119 11.73 -11.32 -12.39
N ILE A 120 11.89 -10.95 -11.12
CA ILE A 120 11.64 -11.85 -9.98
C ILE A 120 10.12 -12.04 -9.81
N PRO A 121 9.58 -13.27 -9.89
CA PRO A 121 8.17 -13.53 -9.66
C PRO A 121 7.71 -13.01 -8.29
N GLY A 122 6.66 -12.19 -8.28
CA GLY A 122 6.15 -11.53 -7.07
C GLY A 122 6.83 -10.21 -6.71
N MET A 123 7.83 -9.77 -7.46
CA MET A 123 8.41 -8.43 -7.29
C MET A 123 7.47 -7.38 -7.87
N GLY A 124 6.80 -6.64 -7.00
CA GLY A 124 5.94 -5.53 -7.41
C GLY A 124 6.73 -4.31 -7.87
N PHE A 125 6.17 -3.59 -8.85
CA PHE A 125 6.74 -2.38 -9.43
C PHE A 125 7.16 -1.34 -8.37
N HIS A 126 6.28 -0.98 -7.44
CA HIS A 126 6.57 -0.01 -6.39
C HIS A 126 7.70 -0.45 -5.46
N SER A 127 7.71 -1.73 -5.06
CA SER A 127 8.78 -2.27 -4.23
C SER A 127 10.12 -2.26 -4.95
N ALA A 128 10.14 -2.60 -6.25
CA ALA A 128 11.34 -2.56 -7.07
C ALA A 128 11.87 -1.13 -7.21
N ALA A 129 11.00 -0.17 -7.55
CA ALA A 129 11.37 1.24 -7.67
C ALA A 129 11.93 1.80 -6.37
N MET A 130 11.27 1.51 -5.23
CA MET A 130 11.72 1.95 -3.91
C MET A 130 13.08 1.33 -3.52
N ILE A 131 13.29 0.04 -3.80
CA ILE A 131 14.58 -0.63 -3.53
C ILE A 131 15.69 0.01 -4.36
N LEU A 132 15.45 0.25 -5.65
CA LEU A 132 16.44 0.88 -6.53
C LEU A 132 16.74 2.32 -6.13
N ALA A 133 15.72 3.11 -5.79
CA ALA A 133 15.90 4.48 -5.35
C ALA A 133 16.70 4.57 -4.03
N GLU A 134 16.42 3.68 -3.07
CA GLU A 134 17.09 3.68 -1.77
C GLU A 134 18.54 3.14 -1.82
N VAL A 135 18.79 2.15 -2.67
CA VAL A 135 20.13 1.57 -2.83
C VAL A 135 21.01 2.41 -3.76
N GLY A 136 20.39 2.99 -4.80
CA GLY A 136 21.10 3.69 -5.87
C GLY A 136 21.96 2.71 -6.68
N ASP A 137 23.27 2.97 -6.73
CA ASP A 137 24.20 2.10 -7.44
C ASP A 137 24.67 0.93 -6.57
N PHE A 138 24.33 -0.28 -6.98
CA PHE A 138 24.78 -1.52 -6.34
C PHE A 138 26.28 -1.74 -6.41
N SER A 139 27.02 -1.02 -7.28
CA SER A 139 28.47 -1.08 -7.35
C SER A 139 29.15 -0.54 -6.09
N ASN A 140 28.48 0.36 -5.36
CA ASN A 140 28.96 0.94 -4.11
C ASN A 140 28.98 -0.07 -2.95
N PHE A 141 28.37 -1.24 -3.13
CA PHE A 141 28.31 -2.28 -2.11
C PHE A 141 29.21 -3.46 -2.50
N ASN A 142 30.18 -3.79 -1.67
CA ASN A 142 31.10 -4.90 -1.91
C ASN A 142 30.46 -6.28 -1.70
N SER A 143 29.30 -6.34 -1.05
CA SER A 143 28.58 -7.60 -0.81
C SER A 143 27.09 -7.37 -0.54
N PRO A 144 26.22 -8.39 -0.77
CA PRO A 144 24.81 -8.30 -0.43
C PRO A 144 24.56 -8.13 1.08
N ASP A 145 25.47 -8.58 1.94
CA ASP A 145 25.34 -8.39 3.38
C ASP A 145 25.52 -6.92 3.78
N LYS A 146 26.26 -6.13 2.99
CA LYS A 146 26.34 -4.66 3.18
C LYS A 146 25.03 -3.96 2.82
N VAL A 147 24.34 -4.40 1.75
CA VAL A 147 22.99 -3.91 1.42
C VAL A 147 22.01 -4.26 2.54
N LEU A 148 22.09 -5.49 3.07
CA LEU A 148 21.27 -5.93 4.19
C LEU A 148 21.51 -5.09 5.46
N ALA A 149 22.77 -4.77 5.76
CA ALA A 149 23.15 -3.89 6.87
C ALA A 149 22.64 -2.46 6.65
N TYR A 150 22.76 -1.94 5.42
CA TYR A 150 22.25 -0.62 5.04
C TYR A 150 20.73 -0.51 5.21
N ALA A 151 19.99 -1.60 4.96
CA ALA A 151 18.57 -1.70 5.27
C ALA A 151 18.27 -1.84 6.78
N GLY A 152 19.27 -2.06 7.61
CA GLY A 152 19.11 -2.37 9.03
C GLY A 152 18.42 -3.71 9.28
N CYS A 153 18.60 -4.66 8.35
CA CYS A 153 18.04 -6.02 8.41
C CYS A 153 19.04 -7.05 8.96
N SER A 154 20.22 -6.62 9.37
CA SER A 154 21.21 -7.50 10.00
C SER A 154 20.82 -7.84 11.42
N PRO A 155 21.11 -9.06 11.90
CA PRO A 155 20.94 -9.39 13.31
C PRO A 155 21.96 -8.61 14.15
N SER A 156 21.52 -8.15 15.32
CA SER A 156 22.44 -7.57 16.29
C SER A 156 23.37 -8.66 16.84
N THR A 157 24.67 -8.39 16.81
CA THR A 157 25.66 -9.23 17.46
C THR A 157 26.19 -8.49 18.67
N TYR A 158 25.96 -9.05 19.85
CA TYR A 158 26.57 -8.58 21.07
C TYR A 158 27.50 -9.70 21.58
N GLN A 159 28.77 -9.49 21.42
CA GLN A 159 29.80 -10.40 21.94
C GLN A 159 30.72 -9.58 22.84
N SER A 160 30.77 -9.92 24.11
CA SER A 160 31.74 -9.38 25.06
C SER A 160 32.36 -10.54 25.83
N GLY A 161 33.62 -10.87 25.48
CA GLY A 161 34.31 -11.98 26.08
C GLY A 161 33.61 -13.34 25.88
N LYS A 162 33.28 -14.01 26.99
CA LYS A 162 32.59 -15.32 26.98
C LYS A 162 31.04 -15.21 26.86
N LEU A 163 30.48 -14.00 26.86
CA LEU A 163 29.05 -13.77 26.75
C LEU A 163 28.62 -13.74 25.27
N THR A 164 27.99 -14.80 24.81
CA THR A 164 27.28 -14.84 23.55
C THR A 164 25.79 -14.50 23.76
N ASN A 165 25.30 -13.45 23.11
CA ASN A 165 23.89 -13.08 23.21
C ASN A 165 23.01 -14.12 22.49
N CYS A 166 22.24 -14.88 23.25
CA CYS A 166 21.32 -15.88 22.72
C CYS A 166 20.07 -15.26 22.04
N TYR A 167 19.84 -13.96 22.20
CA TYR A 167 18.64 -13.25 21.71
C TYR A 167 19.02 -12.15 20.73
N ALA A 168 19.49 -12.53 19.55
CA ALA A 168 19.74 -11.59 18.48
C ALA A 168 18.42 -10.99 17.97
N HIS A 169 18.31 -9.67 17.98
CA HIS A 169 17.22 -8.93 17.35
C HIS A 169 17.71 -8.21 16.11
N MET A 170 16.80 -7.77 15.25
CA MET A 170 17.16 -6.97 14.09
C MET A 170 17.63 -5.58 14.53
N GLU A 171 18.79 -5.14 14.06
CA GLU A 171 19.39 -3.86 14.49
C GLU A 171 18.52 -2.64 14.18
N LYS A 172 17.79 -2.67 13.04
CA LYS A 172 16.96 -1.56 12.54
C LYS A 172 17.70 -0.23 12.34
N ARG A 173 19.02 -0.22 12.44
CA ARG A 173 19.87 0.91 12.08
C ARG A 173 20.04 0.91 10.56
N GLY A 174 19.67 2.01 9.91
CA GLY A 174 19.74 2.14 8.45
C GLY A 174 18.40 2.57 7.83
N SER A 175 18.28 2.52 6.50
CA SER A 175 17.08 2.98 5.81
C SER A 175 15.82 2.18 6.20
N ARG A 176 14.88 2.89 6.84
CA ARG A 176 13.57 2.31 7.14
C ARG A 176 12.74 2.05 5.89
N TYR A 177 12.94 2.86 4.84
CA TYR A 177 12.22 2.75 3.58
C TYR A 177 12.69 1.54 2.79
N LEU A 178 14.01 1.33 2.70
CA LEU A 178 14.58 0.13 2.08
C LEU A 178 14.13 -1.13 2.83
N ARG A 179 14.17 -1.12 4.16
CA ARG A 179 13.69 -2.24 4.98
C ARG A 179 12.22 -2.55 4.71
N TYR A 180 11.36 -1.52 4.68
CA TYR A 180 9.94 -1.68 4.36
C TYR A 180 9.73 -2.29 2.96
N ALA A 181 10.40 -1.75 1.95
CA ALA A 181 10.31 -2.23 0.57
C ALA A 181 10.75 -3.69 0.45
N LEU A 182 11.88 -4.05 1.07
CA LEU A 182 12.40 -5.43 1.07
C LEU A 182 11.45 -6.41 1.76
N TYR A 183 10.90 -6.05 2.93
CA TYR A 183 9.94 -6.91 3.63
C TYR A 183 8.63 -7.07 2.86
N THR A 184 8.12 -5.99 2.29
CA THR A 184 6.90 -6.03 1.47
C THR A 184 7.13 -6.88 0.22
N ALA A 185 8.22 -6.65 -0.51
CA ALA A 185 8.59 -7.47 -1.67
C ALA A 185 8.73 -8.95 -1.29
N THR A 186 9.41 -9.25 -0.17
CA THR A 186 9.61 -10.64 0.26
C THR A 186 8.31 -11.38 0.49
N LYS A 187 7.28 -10.74 1.06
CA LYS A 187 5.96 -11.38 1.25
C LYS A 187 5.36 -11.83 -0.07
N TYR A 188 5.37 -10.96 -1.08
CA TYR A 188 4.82 -11.27 -2.40
C TYR A 188 5.71 -12.26 -3.17
N VAL A 189 7.03 -12.14 -3.09
CA VAL A 189 7.96 -13.10 -3.68
C VAL A 189 7.79 -14.48 -3.05
N CYS A 190 7.60 -14.60 -1.74
CA CYS A 190 7.29 -15.87 -1.08
C CYS A 190 5.93 -16.45 -1.48
N TYR A 191 5.01 -15.63 -1.96
CA TYR A 191 3.70 -16.10 -2.44
C TYR A 191 3.76 -16.57 -3.91
N TRP A 192 4.50 -15.86 -4.77
CA TRP A 192 4.48 -16.10 -6.21
C TRP A 192 5.67 -16.90 -6.75
N ASN A 193 6.76 -17.05 -5.98
CA ASN A 193 7.97 -17.75 -6.40
C ASN A 193 8.12 -19.06 -5.61
N PRO A 194 7.99 -20.24 -6.25
CA PRO A 194 8.03 -21.55 -5.57
C PRO A 194 9.29 -21.77 -4.73
N VAL A 195 10.47 -21.31 -5.21
CA VAL A 195 11.75 -21.43 -4.49
C VAL A 195 11.75 -20.66 -3.17
N PHE A 196 11.03 -19.56 -3.12
CA PHE A 196 10.89 -18.76 -1.90
C PHE A 196 9.78 -19.28 -1.01
N THR A 197 8.69 -19.78 -1.59
CA THR A 197 7.61 -20.45 -0.85
C THR A 197 8.16 -21.63 -0.07
N GLU A 198 8.89 -22.53 -0.75
CA GLU A 198 9.53 -23.70 -0.14
C GLU A 198 10.52 -23.28 0.97
N TYR A 199 11.35 -22.28 0.70
CA TYR A 199 12.31 -21.79 1.67
C TYR A 199 11.63 -21.22 2.93
N LEU A 200 10.54 -20.45 2.78
CA LEU A 200 9.77 -19.91 3.89
C LEU A 200 9.15 -21.03 4.72
N THR A 201 8.49 -22.01 4.06
CA THR A 201 7.88 -23.18 4.69
C THR A 201 8.91 -24.00 5.46
N LYS A 202 10.08 -24.26 4.87
CA LYS A 202 11.20 -24.93 5.55
C LYS A 202 11.60 -24.20 6.84
N LYS A 203 11.73 -22.87 6.79
CA LYS A 203 12.12 -22.09 7.97
C LYS A 203 11.06 -22.08 9.07
N GLN A 204 9.78 -22.19 8.71
CA GLN A 204 8.69 -22.36 9.68
C GLN A 204 8.68 -23.78 10.27
N ALA A 205 8.94 -24.81 9.46
CA ALA A 205 9.08 -26.18 9.94
C ALA A 205 10.26 -26.38 10.91
N GLU A 206 11.31 -25.54 10.81
CA GLU A 206 12.41 -25.46 11.80
C GLU A 206 11.96 -24.82 13.14
N GLY A 207 10.66 -24.57 13.34
CA GLY A 207 10.12 -23.95 14.56
C GLY A 207 10.26 -22.43 14.63
N LYS A 208 10.63 -21.74 13.54
CA LYS A 208 10.78 -20.28 13.53
C LYS A 208 9.42 -19.60 13.38
N HIS A 209 9.18 -18.59 14.21
CA HIS A 209 8.03 -17.71 14.03
C HIS A 209 8.02 -17.08 12.62
N TYR A 210 6.83 -16.86 12.03
CA TYR A 210 6.66 -16.34 10.67
C TYR A 210 7.55 -15.13 10.34
N ASN A 211 7.59 -14.11 11.21
CA ASN A 211 8.40 -12.92 10.96
C ASN A 211 9.91 -13.20 10.97
N VAL A 212 10.37 -14.20 11.74
CA VAL A 212 11.77 -14.64 11.74
C VAL A 212 12.06 -15.40 10.46
N ALA A 213 11.18 -16.32 10.04
CA ALA A 213 11.30 -17.02 8.77
C ALA A 213 11.31 -16.07 7.58
N LEU A 214 10.44 -15.03 7.61
CA LEU A 214 10.40 -13.97 6.60
C LEU A 214 11.70 -13.16 6.56
N SER A 215 12.34 -12.89 7.70
CA SER A 215 13.65 -12.22 7.75
C SER A 215 14.74 -13.04 7.05
N HIS A 216 14.72 -14.36 7.21
CA HIS A 216 15.61 -15.26 6.47
C HIS A 216 15.35 -15.23 4.97
N ALA A 217 14.07 -15.23 4.56
CA ALA A 217 13.69 -15.08 3.15
C ALA A 217 14.10 -13.71 2.59
N THR A 218 13.98 -12.63 3.37
CA THR A 218 14.46 -11.29 2.99
C THR A 218 15.96 -11.28 2.74
N LYS A 219 16.76 -11.93 3.58
CA LYS A 219 18.19 -12.07 3.34
C LYS A 219 18.49 -12.82 2.04
N LYS A 220 17.76 -13.90 1.75
CA LYS A 220 17.85 -14.63 0.48
C LYS A 220 17.48 -13.73 -0.71
N LEU A 221 16.40 -12.94 -0.59
CA LEU A 221 15.97 -12.02 -1.63
C LEU A 221 17.00 -10.91 -1.91
N VAL A 222 17.58 -10.31 -0.88
CA VAL A 222 18.64 -9.29 -1.04
C VAL A 222 19.83 -9.84 -1.81
N ARG A 223 20.26 -11.08 -1.52
CA ARG A 223 21.34 -11.75 -2.26
C ARG A 223 20.99 -11.96 -3.72
N LEU A 224 19.75 -12.35 -4.01
CA LEU A 224 19.26 -12.51 -5.38
C LEU A 224 19.23 -11.15 -6.11
N ILE A 225 18.62 -10.12 -5.51
CA ILE A 225 18.57 -8.78 -6.08
C ILE A 225 19.98 -8.27 -6.39
N TYR A 226 20.90 -8.39 -5.43
CA TYR A 226 22.29 -7.96 -5.60
C TYR A 226 22.96 -8.66 -6.79
N ALA A 227 22.79 -9.98 -6.91
CA ALA A 227 23.36 -10.76 -8.01
C ALA A 227 22.78 -10.35 -9.38
N LEU A 228 21.46 -10.17 -9.46
CA LEU A 228 20.80 -9.74 -10.70
C LEU A 228 21.24 -8.33 -11.12
N GLN A 229 21.26 -7.39 -10.18
CA GLN A 229 21.66 -6.00 -10.48
C GLN A 229 23.13 -5.89 -10.87
N LYS A 230 24.03 -6.66 -10.24
CA LYS A 230 25.46 -6.71 -10.63
C LYS A 230 25.69 -7.37 -11.97
N SER A 231 24.95 -8.42 -12.30
CA SER A 231 25.13 -9.16 -13.57
C SER A 231 24.35 -8.58 -14.75
N GLY A 232 23.34 -7.74 -14.51
CA GLY A 232 22.43 -7.28 -15.53
C GLY A 232 21.49 -8.36 -16.10
N LYS A 233 21.50 -9.57 -15.54
CA LYS A 233 20.74 -10.73 -16.04
C LYS A 233 19.37 -10.80 -15.39
N ALA A 234 18.37 -11.23 -16.18
CA ALA A 234 17.04 -11.53 -15.65
C ALA A 234 17.04 -12.78 -14.77
N TYR A 235 16.08 -12.86 -13.86
CA TYR A 235 15.84 -14.06 -13.06
C TYR A 235 15.38 -15.21 -13.96
N LEU A 236 16.07 -16.34 -13.88
CA LEU A 236 15.69 -17.59 -14.53
C LEU A 236 15.11 -18.51 -13.45
N ALA A 237 13.83 -18.88 -13.60
CA ALA A 237 13.23 -19.91 -12.75
C ALA A 237 13.99 -21.23 -12.98
N VAL A 238 14.49 -21.82 -11.91
CA VAL A 238 15.00 -23.19 -11.98
C VAL A 238 13.76 -24.10 -12.09
N THR A 239 13.58 -24.69 -13.28
CA THR A 239 12.57 -25.71 -13.54
C THR A 239 12.89 -26.97 -12.79
#